data_4e7f88e2cf0eeded0a75bf64f51ed81d
#
_entry.id   4e7f88e2cf0eeded0a75bf64f51ed81d
#
_cell.length_a   1.000
_cell.length_b   1.000
_cell.length_c   1.000
_cell.angle_alpha   90.00
_cell.angle_beta   90.00
_cell.angle_gamma   90.00
#
_symmetry.space_group_name_H-M   'P 1'
#
loop_
_entity.id
_entity.type
_entity.pdbx_description
1 polymer ?
#
loop_
_entity_poly.entity_id
_entity_poly.type
_entity_poly.pdbx_seq_one_letter_code
_entity_poly.pdbx_strand_id
1 'polypeptide(L)'
;MSDVTIRVPQDIVQALRLPPDTVAVELQRELAVALYQRGILSSGKAADLAGMNRWEWEELLGARKIPRHYSDEDLDLDIAYAARGEYTPRH
;
A
#
# COMPACT_ATOMS: atom_id res chain seq x y z
N MET A 1 -3.89 -15.89 10.49
CA MET A 1 -2.80 -14.93 10.42
C MET A 1 -3.09 -13.73 11.28
N SER A 2 -2.06 -13.16 11.84
CA SER A 2 -2.23 -12.02 12.73
C SER A 2 -1.96 -10.72 12.01
N ASP A 3 -2.86 -9.79 12.19
CA ASP A 3 -2.63 -8.44 11.70
C ASP A 3 -1.75 -7.69 12.68
N VAL A 4 -0.99 -6.76 12.18
CA VAL A 4 -0.15 -5.91 13.01
C VAL A 4 -0.90 -4.61 13.27
N THR A 5 -1.01 -4.26 14.54
CA THR A 5 -1.69 -3.03 14.93
C THR A 5 -0.67 -2.04 15.46
N ILE A 6 -0.75 -0.82 14.97
CA ILE A 6 0.16 0.24 15.38
C ILE A 6 -0.63 1.27 16.18
N ARG A 7 0.00 1.78 17.23
CA ARG A 7 -0.63 2.82 18.06
C ARG A 7 -0.08 4.18 17.67
N VAL A 8 -0.99 5.10 17.41
CA VAL A 8 -0.62 6.48 17.13
C VAL A 8 -1.16 7.32 18.28
N PRO A 9 -0.30 8.03 19.01
CA PRO A 9 -0.76 8.84 20.14
C PRO A 9 -1.82 9.86 19.72
N GLN A 10 -2.74 10.12 20.64
CA GLN A 10 -3.85 11.00 20.36
C GLN A 10 -3.41 12.39 19.94
N ASP A 11 -2.37 12.92 20.59
CA ASP A 11 -1.88 14.25 20.23
C ASP A 11 -1.33 14.30 18.81
N ILE A 12 -0.74 13.20 18.34
CA ILE A 12 -0.27 13.12 16.96
C ILE A 12 -1.46 13.05 16.00
N VAL A 13 -2.47 12.24 16.37
CA VAL A 13 -3.66 12.15 15.52
C VAL A 13 -4.29 13.53 15.34
N GLN A 14 -4.37 14.30 16.41
CA GLN A 14 -4.95 15.64 16.34
C GLN A 14 -4.09 16.57 15.50
N ALA A 15 -2.77 16.41 15.57
CA ALA A 15 -1.85 17.24 14.80
C ALA A 15 -1.99 17.01 13.29
N LEU A 16 -2.45 15.83 12.89
CA LEU A 16 -2.62 15.51 11.48
C LEU A 16 -3.76 16.27 10.83
N ARG A 17 -4.71 16.72 11.64
CA ARG A 17 -5.86 17.50 11.16
C ARG A 17 -6.66 16.78 10.08
N LEU A 18 -6.75 15.47 10.21
CA LEU A 18 -7.56 14.66 9.30
C LEU A 18 -8.90 14.36 9.95
N PRO A 19 -9.96 14.20 9.15
CA PRO A 19 -11.25 13.82 9.71
C PRO A 19 -11.13 12.52 10.49
N PRO A 20 -11.76 12.43 11.67
CA PRO A 20 -11.60 11.23 12.51
C PRO A 20 -12.00 9.93 11.82
N ASP A 21 -12.98 9.99 10.92
CA ASP A 21 -13.47 8.79 10.26
C ASP A 21 -12.58 8.34 9.11
N THR A 22 -11.64 9.17 8.66
CA THR A 22 -10.76 8.80 7.57
C THR A 22 -9.30 8.70 7.98
N VAL A 23 -8.99 8.99 9.23
CA VAL A 23 -7.59 9.05 9.65
C VAL A 23 -6.87 7.72 9.46
N ALA A 24 -7.53 6.61 9.80
CA ALA A 24 -6.92 5.30 9.66
C ALA A 24 -6.62 4.97 8.20
N VAL A 25 -7.55 5.30 7.31
CA VAL A 25 -7.38 5.05 5.88
C VAL A 25 -6.24 5.90 5.33
N GLU A 26 -6.20 7.15 5.72
CA GLU A 26 -5.14 8.04 5.24
C GLU A 26 -3.77 7.58 5.72
N LEU A 27 -3.69 7.15 6.97
CA LEU A 27 -2.41 6.65 7.50
C LEU A 27 -1.98 5.37 6.78
N GLN A 28 -2.92 4.50 6.46
CA GLN A 28 -2.59 3.29 5.71
C GLN A 28 -2.06 3.63 4.32
N ARG A 29 -2.64 4.63 3.68
CA ARG A 29 -2.18 5.05 2.35
C ARG A 29 -0.77 5.64 2.42
N GLU A 30 -0.52 6.47 3.43
CA GLU A 30 0.82 7.03 3.57
C GLU A 30 1.85 5.95 3.86
N LEU A 31 1.49 4.99 4.70
CA LEU A 31 2.37 3.88 5.00
C LEU A 31 2.68 3.08 3.74
N ALA A 32 1.64 2.79 2.95
CA ALA A 32 1.82 2.04 1.72
C ALA A 32 2.75 2.76 0.75
N VAL A 33 2.58 4.07 0.60
CA VAL A 33 3.43 4.86 -0.27
C VAL A 33 4.87 4.83 0.22
N ALA A 34 5.07 5.02 1.53
CA ALA A 34 6.40 5.02 2.09
C ALA A 34 7.11 3.69 1.87
N LEU A 35 6.41 2.59 2.11
CA LEU A 35 7.00 1.26 1.93
C LEU A 35 7.28 0.96 0.46
N TYR A 36 6.41 1.43 -0.42
CA TYR A 36 6.65 1.28 -1.84
C TYR A 36 7.89 2.05 -2.28
N GLN A 37 8.01 3.30 -1.82
CA GLN A 37 9.14 4.14 -2.20
C GLN A 37 10.46 3.55 -1.70
N ARG A 38 10.43 2.88 -0.56
CA ARG A 38 11.62 2.23 -0.02
C ARG A 38 11.93 0.89 -0.67
N GLY A 39 11.06 0.45 -1.57
CA GLY A 39 11.27 -0.83 -2.22
C GLY A 39 10.93 -2.03 -1.38
N ILE A 40 10.23 -1.83 -0.27
CA ILE A 40 9.86 -2.93 0.62
C ILE A 40 8.64 -3.67 0.11
N LEU A 41 7.69 -2.93 -0.47
CA LEU A 41 6.48 -3.52 -1.04
C LEU A 41 6.42 -3.29 -2.54
N SER A 42 5.91 -4.29 -3.25
CA SER A 42 5.58 -4.13 -4.66
C SER A 42 4.34 -3.25 -4.78
N SER A 43 4.07 -2.79 -6.01
CA SER A 43 2.87 -1.99 -6.27
C SER A 43 1.61 -2.72 -5.86
N GLY A 44 1.51 -4.00 -6.18
CA GLY A 44 0.32 -4.76 -5.83
C GLY A 44 0.09 -4.84 -4.34
N LYS A 45 1.15 -5.14 -3.60
CA LYS A 45 1.04 -5.24 -2.15
C LYS A 45 0.77 -3.89 -1.50
N ALA A 46 1.40 -2.84 -2.03
CA ALA A 46 1.17 -1.51 -1.50
C ALA A 46 -0.26 -1.07 -1.74
N ALA A 47 -0.80 -1.35 -2.91
CA ALA A 47 -2.20 -1.03 -3.20
C ALA A 47 -3.13 -1.77 -2.25
N ASP A 48 -2.85 -3.04 -1.99
CA ASP A 48 -3.64 -3.81 -1.04
C ASP A 48 -3.62 -3.18 0.34
N LEU A 49 -2.45 -2.79 0.81
CA LEU A 49 -2.31 -2.16 2.11
C LEU A 49 -3.09 -0.84 2.16
N ALA A 50 -3.06 -0.10 1.08
CA ALA A 50 -3.76 1.18 1.01
C ALA A 50 -5.26 1.03 0.84
N GLY A 51 -5.75 -0.19 0.60
CA GLY A 51 -7.17 -0.42 0.34
C GLY A 51 -7.62 0.13 -0.99
N MET A 52 -6.73 0.16 -1.97
CA MET A 52 -6.99 0.71 -3.29
C MET A 52 -6.84 -0.38 -4.34
N ASN A 53 -7.61 -0.24 -5.42
CA ASN A 53 -7.37 -1.11 -6.56
C ASN A 53 -6.17 -0.58 -7.33
N ARG A 54 -5.75 -1.33 -8.35
CA ARG A 54 -4.54 -0.99 -9.09
C ARG A 54 -4.66 0.37 -9.78
N TRP A 55 -5.82 0.65 -10.32
CA TRP A 55 -6.08 1.90 -11.00
C TRP A 55 -5.94 3.09 -10.04
N GLU A 56 -6.58 2.98 -8.88
CA GLU A 56 -6.53 4.05 -7.89
C GLU A 56 -5.11 4.27 -7.39
N TRP A 57 -4.39 3.17 -7.19
CA TRP A 57 -3.01 3.25 -6.74
C TRP A 57 -2.13 3.98 -7.76
N GLU A 58 -2.29 3.64 -9.05
CA GLU A 58 -1.52 4.29 -10.09
C GLU A 58 -1.84 5.79 -10.16
N GLU A 59 -3.10 6.14 -9.97
CA GLU A 59 -3.47 7.54 -9.95
C GLU A 59 -2.83 8.29 -8.79
N LEU A 60 -2.79 7.64 -7.62
CA LEU A 60 -2.15 8.24 -6.45
C LEU A 60 -0.68 8.50 -6.71
N LEU A 61 0.01 7.52 -7.27
CA LEU A 61 1.43 7.68 -7.57
C LEU A 61 1.65 8.81 -8.58
N GLY A 62 0.80 8.86 -9.59
CA GLY A 62 0.92 9.93 -10.59
C GLY A 62 0.67 11.30 -10.00
N ALA A 63 -0.34 11.42 -9.14
CA ALA A 63 -0.67 12.71 -8.53
C ALA A 63 0.47 13.22 -7.65
N ARG A 64 1.18 12.30 -7.01
CA ARG A 64 2.30 12.68 -6.14
C ARG A 64 3.63 12.69 -6.87
N LYS A 65 3.62 12.39 -8.16
CA LYS A 65 4.82 12.35 -8.99
C LYS A 65 5.85 11.39 -8.43
N ILE A 66 5.38 10.24 -7.97
CA ILE A 66 6.24 9.20 -7.42
C ILE A 66 6.67 8.28 -8.54
N PRO A 67 7.98 8.07 -8.73
CA PRO A 67 8.45 7.15 -9.77
C PRO A 67 7.98 5.74 -9.48
N ARG A 68 7.56 5.03 -10.52
CA ARG A 68 7.13 3.65 -10.37
C ARG A 68 8.32 2.73 -10.46
N HIS A 69 8.29 1.70 -9.61
CA HIS A 69 9.33 0.69 -9.60
C HIS A 69 8.91 -0.45 -10.52
N TYR A 70 9.35 -0.39 -11.74
CA TYR A 70 9.07 -1.45 -12.70
C TYR A 70 10.16 -2.49 -12.61
N SER A 71 9.96 -3.44 -11.74
CA SER A 71 10.92 -4.51 -11.58
C SER A 71 10.34 -5.79 -12.12
N ASP A 72 11.21 -6.70 -12.50
CA ASP A 72 10.79 -8.03 -12.92
C ASP A 72 10.03 -8.71 -11.79
N GLU A 73 10.41 -8.40 -10.58
CA GLU A 73 9.79 -9.00 -9.42
C GLU A 73 8.32 -8.63 -9.31
N ASP A 74 7.98 -7.37 -9.56
CA ASP A 74 6.59 -6.93 -9.55
C ASP A 74 5.77 -7.68 -10.58
N LEU A 75 6.29 -7.76 -11.80
CA LEU A 75 5.59 -8.46 -12.88
C LEU A 75 5.45 -9.93 -12.58
N ASP A 76 6.52 -10.53 -12.10
CA ASP A 76 6.52 -11.96 -11.82
C ASP A 76 5.52 -12.32 -10.75
N LEU A 77 5.44 -11.50 -9.71
CA LEU A 77 4.49 -11.75 -8.63
C LEU A 77 3.05 -11.67 -9.11
N ASP A 78 2.74 -10.64 -9.90
CA ASP A 78 1.40 -10.48 -10.42
C ASP A 78 1.01 -11.66 -11.31
N ILE A 79 1.91 -12.08 -12.18
CA ILE A 79 1.67 -13.20 -13.07
C ILE A 79 1.53 -14.50 -12.29
N ALA A 80 2.40 -14.69 -11.30
CA ALA A 80 2.37 -15.91 -10.52
C ALA A 80 1.07 -16.06 -9.76
N TYR A 81 0.57 -14.99 -9.17
CA TYR A 81 -0.70 -15.06 -8.46
C TYR A 81 -1.83 -15.37 -9.41
N ALA A 82 -1.83 -14.75 -10.57
CA ALA A 82 -2.88 -15.00 -11.55
C ALA A 82 -2.83 -16.44 -12.05
N ALA A 83 -1.64 -16.94 -12.33
CA ALA A 83 -1.48 -18.27 -12.88
C ALA A 83 -1.83 -19.34 -11.86
N ARG A 84 -1.45 -19.13 -10.61
CA ARG A 84 -1.68 -20.15 -9.58
C ARG A 84 -3.10 -20.13 -9.05
N GLY A 85 -3.68 -18.98 -9.05
CA GLY A 85 -5.00 -18.84 -8.45
C GLY A 85 -4.96 -18.93 -6.95
N GLU A 86 -3.80 -18.95 -6.42
CA GLU A 86 -3.60 -19.16 -5.01
C GLU A 86 -2.92 -17.98 -4.39
N TYR A 87 -2.01 -18.58 -4.34
CA TYR A 87 -0.90 -18.39 -4.23
C TYR A 87 -0.39 -18.25 -3.68
N THR A 88 -0.01 -18.40 -3.67
CA THR A 88 0.71 -18.44 -3.42
C THR A 88 1.20 -17.88 -3.09
N PRO A 89 1.28 -17.82 -2.83
CA PRO A 89 1.88 -17.51 -2.67
C PRO A 89 1.87 -16.80 -2.14
N ARG A 90 1.43 -16.63 -1.88
CA ARG A 90 1.39 -16.21 -1.65
C ARG A 90 1.30 -15.94 -1.10
N HIS A 91 1.21 -15.87 -0.75
CA HIS A 91 1.14 -15.98 -0.44
C HIS A 91 0.97 -16.02 -0.15
#